data_3d3000e5bcf7ef7de2bb2ee7beb85ab0
#
_entry.id   3d3000e5bcf7ef7de2bb2ee7beb85ab0
#
_cell.length_a   1.000
_cell.length_b   1.000
_cell.length_c   1.000
_cell.angle_alpha   90.00
_cell.angle_beta   90.00
_cell.angle_gamma   90.00
#
_symmetry.space_group_name_H-M   'P 1'
#
loop_
_entity.id
_entity.type
_entity.pdbx_description
1 polymer ?
#
loop_
_entity_poly.entity_id
_entity_poly.type
_entity_poly.pdbx_seq_one_letter_code
_entity_poly.pdbx_strand_id
1 'polypeptide(L)'
;MAQLYVGTSGFAYKSWKPAFYPAKLASAKFLEHYASRLNCVEVNYTFRTLPSVSTLTKWVACTPEGFLFCPKAHMRITHILKLRAAAEFTDVFFKAVDPLRSARRMGPVLFQLPPTLKADTALLREYLAILPTDLKYAFEFRHSSWLNEEIYSVLRERNVTLCFAESEKLETPEVMTADFAYFRLRKPDYSPEDVAAIAANANELLQRGHDVYVFFKHEETPEGALNAELLLKLVRSH
;
A
#
# COMPACT_ATOMS: atom_id res chain seq x y z
N MET A 1 8.50 -18.57 4.26
CA MET A 1 9.06 -18.07 2.98
C MET A 1 8.50 -16.70 2.75
N ALA A 2 9.32 -15.77 2.27
CA ALA A 2 8.90 -14.42 1.91
C ALA A 2 7.85 -14.43 0.80
N GLN A 3 6.92 -13.48 0.82
CA GLN A 3 5.76 -13.43 -0.07
C GLN A 3 5.75 -12.16 -0.91
N LEU A 4 5.33 -12.31 -2.18
CA LEU A 4 5.08 -11.18 -3.07
C LEU A 4 3.58 -10.86 -3.12
N TYR A 5 3.27 -9.60 -2.86
CA TYR A 5 1.93 -9.03 -2.97
C TYR A 5 1.93 -7.93 -4.02
N VAL A 6 1.15 -8.12 -5.09
CA VAL A 6 1.07 -7.14 -6.18
C VAL A 6 -0.37 -6.75 -6.42
N GLY A 7 -0.60 -5.46 -6.56
CA GLY A 7 -1.91 -4.90 -6.80
C GLY A 7 -1.85 -3.47 -7.33
N THR A 8 -2.94 -2.77 -7.16
CA THR A 8 -3.10 -1.38 -7.58
C THR A 8 -3.62 -0.51 -6.44
N SER A 9 -3.49 0.80 -6.59
CA SER A 9 -4.09 1.79 -5.69
C SER A 9 -5.58 1.94 -6.00
N GLY A 10 -6.41 1.03 -5.47
CA GLY A 10 -7.84 0.91 -5.76
C GLY A 10 -8.15 -0.11 -6.85
N PHE A 11 -9.44 -0.45 -6.98
CA PHE A 11 -9.92 -1.49 -7.91
C PHE A 11 -11.23 -1.11 -8.62
N ALA A 12 -11.95 -0.11 -8.16
CA ALA A 12 -13.34 0.14 -8.57
C ALA A 12 -13.46 1.10 -9.76
N TYR A 13 -12.67 0.91 -10.81
CA TYR A 13 -12.58 1.81 -11.95
C TYR A 13 -13.31 1.24 -13.19
N LYS A 14 -14.38 1.88 -13.62
CA LYS A 14 -15.13 1.48 -14.83
C LYS A 14 -14.32 1.64 -16.11
N SER A 15 -13.38 2.58 -16.12
CA SER A 15 -12.45 2.83 -17.22
C SER A 15 -11.54 1.65 -17.56
N TRP A 16 -11.40 0.68 -16.64
CA TRP A 16 -10.60 -0.53 -16.88
C TRP A 16 -11.29 -1.57 -17.77
N LYS A 17 -12.52 -1.28 -18.22
CA LYS A 17 -13.19 -2.08 -19.25
C LYS A 17 -12.76 -1.62 -20.65
N PRO A 18 -12.67 -2.51 -21.63
CA PRO A 18 -12.85 -3.97 -21.53
C PRO A 18 -11.55 -4.71 -21.21
N ALA A 19 -10.40 -4.02 -21.03
CA ALA A 19 -9.08 -4.62 -21.03
C ALA A 19 -8.78 -5.44 -19.75
N PHE A 20 -9.13 -4.91 -18.57
CA PHE A 20 -8.95 -5.64 -17.32
C PHE A 20 -10.27 -6.27 -16.83
N TYR A 21 -11.36 -5.52 -16.82
CA TYR A 21 -12.68 -6.03 -16.51
C TYR A 21 -13.45 -6.39 -17.80
N PRO A 22 -14.11 -7.54 -17.85
CA PRO A 22 -15.00 -7.84 -18.99
C PRO A 22 -16.00 -6.71 -19.26
N ALA A 23 -16.29 -6.43 -20.53
CA ALA A 23 -17.13 -5.30 -20.93
C ALA A 23 -18.50 -5.25 -20.21
N LYS A 24 -19.13 -6.42 -19.99
CA LYS A 24 -20.46 -6.55 -19.37
C LYS A 24 -20.42 -6.80 -17.87
N LEU A 25 -19.23 -6.83 -17.23
CA LEU A 25 -19.12 -7.12 -15.80
C LEU A 25 -19.79 -6.01 -14.97
N ALA A 26 -20.71 -6.38 -14.08
CA ALA A 26 -21.33 -5.43 -13.15
C ALA A 26 -20.30 -4.90 -12.14
N SER A 27 -20.37 -3.62 -11.77
CA SER A 27 -19.39 -2.99 -10.85
C SER A 27 -19.36 -3.68 -9.48
N ALA A 28 -20.47 -4.27 -9.03
CA ALA A 28 -20.53 -5.04 -7.78
C ALA A 28 -19.63 -6.31 -7.81
N LYS A 29 -19.21 -6.76 -8.99
CA LYS A 29 -18.33 -7.92 -9.21
C LYS A 29 -16.86 -7.52 -9.48
N PHE A 30 -16.52 -6.23 -9.43
CA PHE A 30 -15.16 -5.79 -9.74
C PHE A 30 -14.14 -6.36 -8.75
N LEU A 31 -14.42 -6.32 -7.45
CA LEU A 31 -13.49 -6.83 -6.44
C LEU A 31 -13.26 -8.35 -6.58
N GLU A 32 -14.32 -9.12 -6.82
CA GLU A 32 -14.23 -10.56 -7.04
C GLU A 32 -13.36 -10.89 -8.26
N HIS A 33 -13.60 -10.20 -9.38
CA HIS A 33 -12.78 -10.35 -10.59
C HIS A 33 -11.33 -9.90 -10.35
N TYR A 34 -11.13 -8.75 -9.71
CA TYR A 34 -9.81 -8.22 -9.36
C TYR A 34 -9.01 -9.23 -8.53
N ALA A 35 -9.61 -9.76 -7.48
CA ALA A 35 -8.98 -10.69 -6.57
C ALA A 35 -8.74 -12.11 -7.16
N SER A 36 -9.36 -12.43 -8.31
CA SER A 36 -9.03 -13.64 -9.07
C SER A 36 -7.74 -13.50 -9.89
N ARG A 37 -7.24 -12.27 -10.09
CA ARG A 37 -6.09 -11.96 -10.94
C ARG A 37 -4.89 -11.41 -10.15
N LEU A 38 -5.15 -10.65 -9.08
CA LEU A 38 -4.15 -10.01 -8.21
C LEU A 38 -4.35 -10.46 -6.77
N ASN A 39 -3.32 -10.36 -5.92
CA ASN A 39 -3.35 -10.92 -4.57
C ASN A 39 -3.39 -9.87 -3.44
N CYS A 40 -3.36 -8.58 -3.76
CA CYS A 40 -3.60 -7.51 -2.81
C CYS A 40 -4.16 -6.25 -3.47
N VAL A 41 -4.63 -5.31 -2.65
CA VAL A 41 -5.07 -3.98 -3.10
C VAL A 41 -4.73 -2.93 -2.06
N GLU A 42 -4.20 -1.77 -2.50
CA GLU A 42 -4.09 -0.58 -1.66
C GLU A 42 -5.44 0.15 -1.64
N VAL A 43 -6.04 0.29 -0.46
CA VAL A 43 -7.39 0.82 -0.30
C VAL A 43 -7.34 2.33 -0.06
N ASN A 44 -7.43 3.12 -1.13
CA ASN A 44 -7.48 4.58 -1.03
C ASN A 44 -8.82 5.12 -0.51
N TYR A 45 -9.89 4.33 -0.54
CA TYR A 45 -11.20 4.69 0.02
C TYR A 45 -11.09 5.12 1.48
N THR A 46 -10.31 4.39 2.28
CA THR A 46 -10.11 4.65 3.72
C THR A 46 -9.43 5.99 4.02
N PHE A 47 -8.79 6.61 3.03
CA PHE A 47 -8.18 7.94 3.17
C PHE A 47 -9.22 9.05 3.39
N ARG A 48 -10.41 8.91 2.79
CA ARG A 48 -11.47 9.93 2.85
C ARG A 48 -12.66 9.51 3.70
N THR A 49 -12.91 8.21 3.82
CA THR A 49 -14.12 7.68 4.45
C THR A 49 -13.77 6.46 5.28
N LEU A 50 -14.24 6.43 6.52
CA LEU A 50 -14.13 5.23 7.34
C LEU A 50 -15.14 4.18 6.82
N PRO A 51 -14.69 2.98 6.48
CA PRO A 51 -15.56 1.94 5.97
C PRO A 51 -16.52 1.43 7.04
N SER A 52 -17.71 1.02 6.64
CA SER A 52 -18.62 0.30 7.53
C SER A 52 -18.17 -1.16 7.68
N VAL A 53 -18.49 -1.77 8.82
CA VAL A 53 -18.25 -3.21 9.07
C VAL A 53 -18.85 -4.04 7.94
N SER A 54 -20.10 -3.74 7.52
CA SER A 54 -20.76 -4.50 6.45
C SER A 54 -20.04 -4.39 5.10
N THR A 55 -19.42 -3.26 4.79
CA THR A 55 -18.60 -3.09 3.58
C THR A 55 -17.38 -4.00 3.62
N LEU A 56 -16.63 -3.99 4.72
CA LEU A 56 -15.42 -4.80 4.85
C LEU A 56 -15.73 -6.30 4.92
N THR A 57 -16.81 -6.69 5.60
CA THR A 57 -17.27 -8.09 5.63
C THR A 57 -17.59 -8.60 4.21
N LYS A 58 -18.26 -7.78 3.39
CA LYS A 58 -18.51 -8.12 1.99
C LYS A 58 -17.22 -8.25 1.17
N TRP A 59 -16.25 -7.36 1.39
CA TRP A 59 -14.96 -7.44 0.70
C TRP A 59 -14.20 -8.72 1.05
N VAL A 60 -14.17 -9.07 2.33
CA VAL A 60 -13.56 -10.33 2.78
C VAL A 60 -14.26 -11.54 2.17
N ALA A 61 -15.60 -11.56 2.16
CA ALA A 61 -16.39 -12.67 1.66
C ALA A 61 -16.27 -12.90 0.14
N CYS A 62 -15.98 -11.85 -0.65
CA CYS A 62 -15.87 -11.95 -2.11
C CYS A 62 -14.43 -12.08 -2.62
N THR A 63 -13.44 -12.25 -1.74
CA THR A 63 -12.03 -12.40 -2.11
C THR A 63 -11.47 -13.73 -1.61
N PRO A 64 -10.53 -14.37 -2.36
CA PRO A 64 -9.96 -15.65 -1.97
C PRO A 64 -9.14 -15.55 -0.67
N GLU A 65 -8.95 -16.64 0.04
CA GLU A 65 -8.04 -16.71 1.17
C GLU A 65 -6.63 -16.28 0.77
N GLY A 66 -5.95 -15.51 1.65
CA GLY A 66 -4.62 -14.95 1.34
C GLY A 66 -4.62 -13.61 0.57
N PHE A 67 -5.76 -13.16 0.02
CA PHE A 67 -5.87 -11.82 -0.56
C PHE A 67 -5.77 -10.74 0.53
N LEU A 68 -4.93 -9.73 0.38
CA LEU A 68 -4.72 -8.68 1.38
C LEU A 68 -5.26 -7.31 0.95
N PHE A 69 -5.81 -6.62 1.92
CA PHE A 69 -6.20 -5.21 1.82
C PHE A 69 -5.18 -4.35 2.56
N CYS A 70 -4.58 -3.38 1.90
CA CYS A 70 -3.62 -2.44 2.47
C CYS A 70 -4.28 -1.07 2.66
N PRO A 71 -4.87 -0.76 3.82
CA PRO A 71 -5.59 0.49 4.02
C PRO A 71 -4.65 1.68 4.00
N LYS A 72 -5.06 2.77 3.34
CA LYS A 72 -4.40 4.06 3.49
C LYS A 72 -4.98 4.78 4.69
N ALA A 73 -4.13 5.22 5.61
CA ALA A 73 -4.52 5.97 6.80
C ALA A 73 -5.34 7.19 6.43
N HIS A 74 -6.37 7.48 7.24
CA HIS A 74 -7.34 8.53 6.96
C HIS A 74 -6.66 9.92 6.93
N MET A 75 -7.10 10.79 6.01
CA MET A 75 -6.53 12.13 5.82
C MET A 75 -6.52 13.00 7.08
N ARG A 76 -7.47 12.78 7.99
CA ARG A 76 -7.50 13.49 9.27
C ARG A 76 -6.23 13.23 10.08
N ILE A 77 -5.72 12.02 10.09
CA ILE A 77 -4.48 11.65 10.78
C ILE A 77 -3.27 12.34 10.12
N THR A 78 -3.13 12.13 8.81
CA THR A 78 -1.89 12.43 8.09
C THR A 78 -1.82 13.88 7.57
N HIS A 79 -2.93 14.44 7.09
CA HIS A 79 -2.98 15.74 6.41
C HIS A 79 -3.55 16.86 7.27
N ILE A 80 -4.59 16.58 8.09
CA ILE A 80 -5.24 17.61 8.93
C ILE A 80 -4.47 17.74 10.24
N LEU A 81 -4.39 16.67 11.03
CA LEU A 81 -3.69 16.64 12.31
C LEU A 81 -2.18 16.54 12.13
N LYS A 82 -1.69 16.04 10.98
CA LYS A 82 -0.26 15.88 10.68
C LYS A 82 0.48 15.12 11.80
N LEU A 83 -0.14 14.02 12.24
CA LEU A 83 0.26 13.15 13.36
C LEU A 83 0.14 13.78 14.75
N ARG A 84 -0.10 15.10 14.89
CA ARG A 84 -0.18 15.79 16.17
C ARG A 84 -1.53 15.52 16.82
N ALA A 85 -1.53 15.17 18.12
CA ALA A 85 -2.75 14.82 18.86
C ALA A 85 -3.70 13.87 18.10
N ALA A 86 -3.13 12.94 17.32
CA ALA A 86 -3.90 12.07 16.44
C ALA A 86 -4.32 10.72 17.07
N ALA A 87 -3.94 10.47 18.34
CA ALA A 87 -4.14 9.16 19.00
C ALA A 87 -5.62 8.73 18.98
N GLU A 88 -6.53 9.58 19.43
CA GLU A 88 -7.96 9.25 19.47
C GLU A 88 -8.52 8.89 18.09
N PHE A 89 -8.20 9.69 17.07
CA PHE A 89 -8.71 9.38 15.72
C PHE A 89 -7.98 8.20 15.07
N THR A 90 -6.75 7.92 15.47
CA THR A 90 -6.02 6.71 15.07
C THR A 90 -6.74 5.46 15.60
N ASP A 91 -7.19 5.46 16.84
CA ASP A 91 -8.01 4.38 17.42
C ASP A 91 -9.33 4.21 16.69
N VAL A 92 -10.02 5.33 16.35
CA VAL A 92 -11.24 5.28 15.54
C VAL A 92 -10.97 4.65 14.16
N PHE A 93 -9.87 5.01 13.52
CA PHE A 93 -9.48 4.42 12.24
C PHE A 93 -9.22 2.91 12.36
N PHE A 94 -8.42 2.47 13.34
CA PHE A 94 -8.14 1.04 13.50
C PHE A 94 -9.38 0.23 13.87
N LYS A 95 -10.29 0.75 14.68
CA LYS A 95 -11.61 0.14 14.93
C LYS A 95 -12.44 -0.02 13.66
N ALA A 96 -12.41 0.99 12.77
CA ALA A 96 -13.15 0.92 11.52
C ALA A 96 -12.60 -0.14 10.55
N VAL A 97 -11.28 -0.39 10.53
CA VAL A 97 -10.64 -1.39 9.67
C VAL A 97 -10.44 -2.75 10.35
N ASP A 98 -10.82 -2.90 11.63
CA ASP A 98 -10.68 -4.13 12.40
C ASP A 98 -11.29 -5.39 11.74
N PRO A 99 -12.42 -5.33 11.00
CA PRO A 99 -12.90 -6.50 10.27
C PRO A 99 -11.88 -7.13 9.32
N LEU A 100 -10.97 -6.35 8.73
CA LEU A 100 -9.88 -6.89 7.91
C LEU A 100 -8.82 -7.58 8.77
N ARG A 101 -8.48 -6.99 9.93
CA ARG A 101 -7.52 -7.54 10.89
C ARG A 101 -8.04 -8.85 11.47
N SER A 102 -9.27 -8.85 11.97
CA SER A 102 -9.94 -10.03 12.56
C SER A 102 -10.05 -11.17 11.56
N ALA A 103 -10.26 -10.88 10.28
CA ALA A 103 -10.28 -11.86 9.20
C ALA A 103 -8.87 -12.29 8.72
N ARG A 104 -7.78 -11.74 9.26
CA ARG A 104 -6.38 -11.93 8.80
C ARG A 104 -6.18 -11.54 7.32
N ARG A 105 -6.89 -10.48 6.89
CA ARG A 105 -6.87 -9.96 5.52
C ARG A 105 -6.24 -8.57 5.44
N MET A 106 -5.64 -8.09 6.51
CA MET A 106 -5.04 -6.77 6.58
C MET A 106 -3.56 -6.85 6.23
N GLY A 107 -3.16 -6.19 5.15
CA GLY A 107 -1.78 -5.91 4.80
C GLY A 107 -1.27 -4.64 5.49
N PRO A 108 -0.08 -4.13 5.11
CA PRO A 108 0.48 -2.92 5.69
C PRO A 108 -0.44 -1.72 5.56
N VAL A 109 -0.51 -0.90 6.61
CA VAL A 109 -1.22 0.39 6.58
C VAL A 109 -0.29 1.46 6.05
N LEU A 110 -0.72 2.15 4.98
CA LEU A 110 0.05 3.24 4.38
C LEU A 110 -0.26 4.58 5.05
N PHE A 111 0.75 5.21 5.63
CA PHE A 111 0.73 6.59 6.11
C PHE A 111 1.46 7.51 5.11
N GLN A 112 0.71 8.17 4.24
CA GLN A 112 1.28 9.18 3.35
C GLN A 112 1.20 10.54 4.01
N LEU A 113 2.35 11.19 4.24
CA LEU A 113 2.42 12.54 4.81
C LEU A 113 2.39 13.62 3.71
N PRO A 114 1.80 14.80 3.98
CA PRO A 114 1.71 15.86 2.99
C PRO A 114 3.08 16.54 2.77
N PRO A 115 3.33 17.13 1.57
CA PRO A 115 4.59 17.81 1.26
C PRO A 115 4.84 19.06 2.12
N THR A 116 3.80 19.57 2.79
CA THR A 116 3.90 20.72 3.71
C THR A 116 4.38 20.34 5.11
N LEU A 117 4.49 19.05 5.42
CA LEU A 117 5.00 18.58 6.71
C LEU A 117 6.49 18.27 6.60
N LYS A 118 7.30 19.12 7.23
CA LYS A 118 8.74 18.89 7.38
C LYS A 118 9.00 17.85 8.47
N ALA A 119 10.19 17.23 8.43
CA ALA A 119 10.60 16.26 9.42
C ALA A 119 10.56 16.84 10.84
N ASP A 120 10.06 15.99 11.73
CA ASP A 120 10.01 16.20 13.18
C ASP A 120 10.18 14.79 13.77
N THR A 121 11.42 14.47 14.14
CA THR A 121 11.80 13.13 14.60
C THR A 121 11.10 12.75 15.90
N ALA A 122 10.93 13.72 16.82
CA ALA A 122 10.22 13.50 18.07
C ALA A 122 8.75 13.17 17.83
N LEU A 123 8.08 13.95 16.97
CA LEU A 123 6.70 13.69 16.57
C LEU A 123 6.53 12.32 15.92
N LEU A 124 7.45 11.92 15.02
CA LEU A 124 7.39 10.60 14.39
C LEU A 124 7.51 9.50 15.43
N ARG A 125 8.48 9.60 16.33
CA ARG A 125 8.72 8.61 17.41
C ARG A 125 7.50 8.48 18.32
N GLU A 126 6.95 9.61 18.77
CA GLU A 126 5.73 9.64 19.59
C GLU A 126 4.54 9.00 18.86
N TYR A 127 4.36 9.32 17.58
CA TYR A 127 3.27 8.75 16.80
C TYR A 127 3.43 7.24 16.58
N LEU A 128 4.63 6.77 16.24
CA LEU A 128 4.88 5.34 16.07
C LEU A 128 4.67 4.56 17.38
N ALA A 129 4.90 5.18 18.54
CA ALA A 129 4.71 4.53 19.83
C ALA A 129 3.26 4.19 20.15
N ILE A 130 2.29 4.91 19.57
CA ILE A 130 0.85 4.65 19.79
C ILE A 130 0.28 3.63 18.82
N LEU A 131 1.01 3.24 17.77
CA LEU A 131 0.52 2.27 16.79
C LEU A 131 0.53 0.84 17.35
N PRO A 132 -0.50 0.01 17.05
CA PRO A 132 -0.51 -1.41 17.37
C PRO A 132 0.76 -2.12 16.89
N THR A 133 1.34 -3.00 17.71
CA THR A 133 2.63 -3.65 17.42
C THR A 133 2.51 -4.90 16.55
N ASP A 134 1.31 -5.40 16.34
CA ASP A 134 1.00 -6.62 15.59
C ASP A 134 0.64 -6.35 14.11
N LEU A 135 0.75 -5.09 13.65
CA LEU A 135 0.46 -4.70 12.29
C LEU A 135 1.72 -4.15 11.59
N LYS A 136 1.73 -4.23 10.27
CA LYS A 136 2.78 -3.67 9.42
C LYS A 136 2.42 -2.25 8.97
N TYR A 137 3.41 -1.37 8.88
CA TYR A 137 3.21 0.04 8.51
C TYR A 137 4.20 0.49 7.45
N ALA A 138 3.70 1.24 6.46
CA ALA A 138 4.52 1.91 5.45
C ALA A 138 4.35 3.43 5.56
N PHE A 139 5.45 4.18 5.61
CA PHE A 139 5.43 5.64 5.62
C PHE A 139 5.94 6.20 4.31
N GLU A 140 5.09 6.96 3.63
CA GLU A 140 5.44 7.69 2.42
C GLU A 140 5.64 9.16 2.76
N PHE A 141 6.87 9.63 2.63
CA PHE A 141 7.23 11.03 2.84
C PHE A 141 7.18 11.82 1.54
N ARG A 142 6.75 13.06 1.61
CA ARG A 142 6.60 13.97 0.48
C ARG A 142 7.43 15.25 0.60
N HIS A 143 8.29 15.33 1.61
CA HIS A 143 9.24 16.42 1.82
C HIS A 143 10.64 15.82 2.06
N SER A 144 11.66 16.38 1.40
CA SER A 144 13.03 15.85 1.42
C SER A 144 13.67 15.80 2.81
N SER A 145 13.24 16.67 3.73
CA SER A 145 13.76 16.66 5.10
C SER A 145 13.54 15.36 5.88
N TRP A 146 12.60 14.51 5.45
CA TRP A 146 12.35 13.20 6.04
C TRP A 146 13.34 12.12 5.56
N LEU A 147 14.09 12.37 4.48
CA LEU A 147 14.97 11.38 3.86
C LEU A 147 16.38 11.53 4.43
N ASN A 148 16.59 11.04 5.66
CA ASN A 148 17.86 11.06 6.36
C ASN A 148 17.97 9.89 7.36
N GLU A 149 19.19 9.61 7.80
CA GLU A 149 19.49 8.43 8.62
C GLU A 149 18.82 8.48 10.01
N GLU A 150 18.61 9.66 10.59
CA GLU A 150 17.91 9.79 11.87
C GLU A 150 16.47 9.27 11.76
N ILE A 151 15.74 9.63 10.69
CA ILE A 151 14.40 9.14 10.42
C ILE A 151 14.41 7.64 10.12
N TYR A 152 15.36 7.16 9.31
CA TYR A 152 15.45 5.73 8.98
C TYR A 152 15.70 4.88 10.23
N SER A 153 16.52 5.38 11.17
CA SER A 153 16.75 4.73 12.47
C SER A 153 15.44 4.59 13.25
N VAL A 154 14.64 5.65 13.34
CA VAL A 154 13.34 5.62 14.04
C VAL A 154 12.38 4.62 13.40
N LEU A 155 12.35 4.52 12.06
CA LEU A 155 11.52 3.53 11.37
C LEU A 155 11.99 2.09 11.66
N ARG A 156 13.32 1.83 11.65
CA ARG A 156 13.91 0.52 11.98
C ARG A 156 13.58 0.06 13.39
N GLU A 157 13.63 0.96 14.38
CA GLU A 157 13.30 0.66 15.78
C GLU A 157 11.89 0.05 15.94
N ARG A 158 10.98 0.34 15.02
CA ARG A 158 9.58 -0.09 15.07
C ARG A 158 9.19 -1.02 13.90
N ASN A 159 10.16 -1.49 13.12
CA ASN A 159 9.93 -2.32 11.93
C ASN A 159 8.90 -1.70 10.96
N VAL A 160 9.03 -0.40 10.72
CA VAL A 160 8.17 0.38 9.82
C VAL A 160 8.91 0.61 8.51
N THR A 161 8.29 0.29 7.37
CA THR A 161 8.96 0.46 6.08
C THR A 161 8.86 1.89 5.56
N LEU A 162 9.99 2.41 5.07
CA LEU A 162 10.01 3.56 4.16
C LEU A 162 9.32 3.11 2.86
N CYS A 163 8.25 3.80 2.47
CA CYS A 163 7.58 3.54 1.21
C CYS A 163 8.42 4.06 0.03
N PHE A 164 8.84 3.17 -0.86
CA PHE A 164 9.54 3.53 -2.10
C PHE A 164 8.52 4.04 -3.12
N ALA A 165 8.32 5.35 -3.10
CA ALA A 165 7.32 5.99 -3.93
C ALA A 165 7.98 6.76 -5.08
N GLU A 166 7.61 6.42 -6.29
CA GLU A 166 7.94 7.24 -7.45
C GLU A 166 7.21 8.58 -7.41
N SER A 167 7.91 9.65 -7.68
CA SER A 167 7.37 11.00 -7.73
C SER A 167 8.27 11.88 -8.58
N GLU A 168 7.68 12.71 -9.43
CA GLU A 168 8.40 13.72 -10.23
C GLU A 168 9.18 14.75 -9.39
N LYS A 169 8.73 14.96 -8.13
CA LYS A 169 9.24 16.03 -7.26
C LYS A 169 10.20 15.56 -6.17
N LEU A 170 10.19 14.27 -5.85
CA LEU A 170 10.98 13.69 -4.77
C LEU A 170 11.28 12.24 -5.08
N GLU A 171 12.54 11.94 -5.28
CA GLU A 171 13.03 10.58 -5.38
C GLU A 171 13.21 10.02 -3.97
N THR A 172 12.59 8.88 -3.70
CA THR A 172 12.73 8.17 -2.42
C THR A 172 13.88 7.16 -2.56
N PRO A 173 14.93 7.23 -1.75
CA PRO A 173 16.02 6.26 -1.80
C PRO A 173 15.53 4.89 -1.33
N GLU A 174 16.03 3.82 -1.93
CA GLU A 174 15.72 2.43 -1.56
C GLU A 174 16.50 2.02 -0.31
N VAL A 175 16.11 2.56 0.84
CA VAL A 175 16.68 2.23 2.15
C VAL A 175 15.72 1.31 2.91
N MET A 176 16.11 0.07 3.12
CA MET A 176 15.34 -0.88 3.91
C MET A 176 15.30 -0.45 5.38
N THR A 177 14.10 -0.25 5.91
CA THR A 177 13.86 0.12 7.31
C THR A 177 12.98 -0.88 8.06
N ALA A 178 12.53 -1.94 7.37
CA ALA A 178 11.72 -3.02 7.93
C ALA A 178 12.08 -4.36 7.28
N ASP A 179 11.49 -5.44 7.79
CA ASP A 179 11.59 -6.80 7.23
C ASP A 179 10.69 -7.02 5.98
N PHE A 180 10.12 -5.95 5.45
CA PHE A 180 9.33 -5.96 4.21
C PHE A 180 9.52 -4.65 3.44
N ALA A 181 9.28 -4.69 2.13
CA ALA A 181 9.32 -3.54 1.22
C ALA A 181 7.92 -3.16 0.75
N TYR A 182 7.72 -1.87 0.50
CA TYR A 182 6.44 -1.31 0.01
C TYR A 182 6.70 -0.31 -1.11
N PHE A 183 6.34 -0.69 -2.34
CA PHE A 183 6.53 0.12 -3.54
C PHE A 183 5.23 0.75 -4.00
N ARG A 184 5.28 2.02 -4.36
CA ARG A 184 4.19 2.76 -5.01
C ARG A 184 4.68 3.33 -6.34
N LEU A 185 4.34 2.63 -7.40
CA LEU A 185 4.79 2.88 -8.76
C LEU A 185 3.82 3.83 -9.47
N ARG A 186 4.33 4.95 -9.97
CA ARG A 186 3.51 6.06 -10.49
C ARG A 186 4.00 6.65 -11.80
N LYS A 187 5.00 6.03 -12.41
CA LYS A 187 5.45 6.43 -13.74
C LYS A 187 4.27 6.34 -14.72
N PRO A 188 4.05 7.33 -15.60
CA PRO A 188 2.90 7.33 -16.51
C PRO A 188 2.80 6.08 -17.37
N ASP A 189 3.95 5.63 -17.90
CA ASP A 189 4.06 4.46 -18.74
C ASP A 189 5.18 3.54 -18.25
N TYR A 190 4.91 2.24 -18.21
CA TYR A 190 5.89 1.20 -17.93
C TYR A 190 6.05 0.33 -19.15
N SER A 191 7.26 0.27 -19.69
CA SER A 191 7.59 -0.72 -20.72
C SER A 191 7.66 -2.14 -20.11
N PRO A 192 7.60 -3.20 -20.91
CA PRO A 192 7.85 -4.55 -20.42
C PRO A 192 9.21 -4.70 -19.71
N GLU A 193 10.23 -3.97 -20.17
CA GLU A 193 11.57 -3.93 -19.58
C GLU A 193 11.55 -3.26 -18.19
N ASP A 194 10.80 -2.16 -18.02
CA ASP A 194 10.60 -1.53 -16.70
C ASP A 194 9.97 -2.53 -15.72
N VAL A 195 8.92 -3.25 -16.14
CA VAL A 195 8.25 -4.25 -15.29
C VAL A 195 9.19 -5.42 -14.98
N ALA A 196 10.03 -5.84 -15.93
CA ALA A 196 11.04 -6.88 -15.71
C ALA A 196 12.11 -6.43 -14.70
N ALA A 197 12.56 -5.17 -14.75
CA ALA A 197 13.48 -4.62 -13.77
C ALA A 197 12.88 -4.58 -12.36
N ILE A 198 11.60 -4.17 -12.24
CA ILE A 198 10.86 -4.22 -10.97
C ILE A 198 10.74 -5.67 -10.47
N ALA A 199 10.50 -6.64 -11.36
CA ALA A 199 10.44 -8.06 -11.02
C ALA A 199 11.78 -8.58 -10.49
N ALA A 200 12.89 -8.18 -11.11
CA ALA A 200 14.24 -8.56 -10.66
C ALA A 200 14.53 -8.01 -9.26
N ASN A 201 14.25 -6.73 -9.00
CA ASN A 201 14.40 -6.11 -7.68
C ASN A 201 13.51 -6.82 -6.63
N ALA A 202 12.24 -7.09 -6.95
CA ALA A 202 11.35 -7.81 -6.05
C ALA A 202 11.88 -9.22 -5.73
N ASN A 203 12.39 -9.96 -6.72
CA ASN A 203 13.00 -11.27 -6.51
C ASN A 203 14.22 -11.23 -5.59
N GLU A 204 15.09 -10.23 -5.74
CA GLU A 204 16.25 -10.03 -4.86
C GLU A 204 15.82 -9.83 -3.40
N LEU A 205 14.82 -9.00 -3.16
CA LEU A 205 14.28 -8.77 -1.82
C LEU A 205 13.63 -10.04 -1.23
N LEU A 206 12.88 -10.79 -2.02
CA LEU A 206 12.28 -12.06 -1.61
C LEU A 206 13.36 -13.09 -1.24
N GLN A 207 14.44 -13.20 -2.02
CA GLN A 207 15.58 -14.09 -1.73
C GLN A 207 16.30 -13.71 -0.44
N ARG A 208 16.31 -12.41 -0.09
CA ARG A 208 16.83 -11.92 1.19
C ARG A 208 15.85 -12.13 2.36
N GLY A 209 14.67 -12.70 2.12
CA GLY A 209 13.67 -13.02 3.13
C GLY A 209 12.67 -11.91 3.45
N HIS A 210 12.61 -10.85 2.63
CA HIS A 210 11.67 -9.75 2.81
C HIS A 210 10.36 -9.98 2.06
N ASP A 211 9.22 -9.80 2.71
CA ASP A 211 7.94 -9.67 2.00
C ASP A 211 7.96 -8.42 1.13
N VAL A 212 7.38 -8.49 -0.07
CA VAL A 212 7.38 -7.37 -1.01
C VAL A 212 5.95 -7.01 -1.41
N TYR A 213 5.58 -5.75 -1.21
CA TYR A 213 4.29 -5.18 -1.61
C TYR A 213 4.51 -4.17 -2.74
N VAL A 214 3.84 -4.36 -3.88
CA VAL A 214 3.98 -3.50 -5.06
C VAL A 214 2.62 -3.01 -5.53
N PHE A 215 2.44 -1.70 -5.61
CA PHE A 215 1.19 -1.07 -6.04
C PHE A 215 1.41 -0.13 -7.22
N PHE A 216 0.80 -0.48 -8.36
CA PHE A 216 0.73 0.42 -9.51
C PHE A 216 -0.41 1.42 -9.31
N LYS A 217 -0.14 2.69 -9.54
CA LYS A 217 -1.13 3.75 -9.39
C LYS A 217 -1.53 4.31 -10.75
N HIS A 218 -2.51 3.70 -11.39
CA HIS A 218 -3.17 4.20 -12.59
C HIS A 218 -4.67 4.06 -12.43
N GLU A 219 -5.34 5.15 -12.05
CA GLU A 219 -6.78 5.14 -11.75
C GLU A 219 -7.61 5.28 -13.03
N GLU A 220 -7.10 6.00 -14.02
CA GLU A 220 -7.83 6.36 -15.24
C GLU A 220 -7.79 5.28 -16.30
N THR A 221 -6.75 4.44 -16.30
CA THR A 221 -6.49 3.46 -17.36
C THR A 221 -6.17 2.08 -16.77
N PRO A 222 -6.35 0.96 -17.52
CA PRO A 222 -6.14 -0.40 -17.02
C PRO A 222 -4.67 -0.82 -16.92
N GLU A 223 -3.74 -0.04 -17.47
CA GLU A 223 -2.32 -0.39 -17.59
C GLU A 223 -1.70 -0.77 -16.24
N GLY A 224 -2.04 -0.05 -15.18
CA GLY A 224 -1.56 -0.39 -13.84
C GLY A 224 -1.95 -1.80 -13.39
N ALA A 225 -3.18 -2.24 -13.67
CA ALA A 225 -3.64 -3.58 -13.33
C ALA A 225 -3.01 -4.66 -14.24
N LEU A 226 -2.81 -4.35 -15.53
CA LEU A 226 -2.15 -5.25 -16.49
C LEU A 226 -0.66 -5.42 -16.15
N ASN A 227 0.03 -4.33 -15.79
CA ASN A 227 1.43 -4.37 -15.34
C ASN A 227 1.58 -5.15 -14.01
N ALA A 228 0.63 -5.00 -13.08
CA ALA A 228 0.60 -5.79 -11.87
C ALA A 228 0.49 -7.30 -12.15
N GLU A 229 -0.33 -7.70 -13.11
CA GLU A 229 -0.42 -9.09 -13.55
C GLU A 229 0.85 -9.60 -14.22
N LEU A 230 1.45 -8.76 -15.07
CA LEU A 230 2.72 -9.08 -15.72
C LEU A 230 3.83 -9.32 -14.66
N LEU A 231 3.93 -8.42 -13.68
CA LEU A 231 4.87 -8.55 -12.57
C LEU A 231 4.69 -9.88 -11.81
N LEU A 232 3.45 -10.22 -11.44
CA LEU A 232 3.16 -11.50 -10.77
C LEU A 232 3.58 -12.73 -11.59
N LYS A 233 3.41 -12.68 -12.92
CA LYS A 233 3.82 -13.76 -13.81
C LYS A 233 5.34 -13.90 -13.86
N LEU A 234 6.06 -12.77 -13.99
CA LEU A 234 7.52 -12.77 -14.09
C LEU A 234 8.20 -13.33 -12.83
N VAL A 235 7.71 -12.96 -11.64
CA VAL A 235 8.30 -13.43 -10.37
C VAL A 235 7.97 -14.91 -10.09
N ARG A 236 6.78 -15.42 -10.45
CA ARG A 236 6.40 -16.83 -10.27
C ARG A 236 7.11 -17.80 -11.21
N SER A 237 7.71 -17.28 -12.28
CA SER A 237 8.39 -18.10 -13.30
C SER A 237 9.85 -18.39 -12.96
N HIS A 238 10.34 -17.88 -11.83
CA HIS A 238 11.70 -18.08 -11.30
C HIS A 238 11.62 -18.76 -9.93
#